data_908277f62c704a61f14d4c2b95beb460
#
_entry.id   908277f62c704a61f14d4c2b95beb460
#
_cell.length_a   1.000
_cell.length_b   1.000
_cell.length_c   1.000
_cell.angle_alpha   90.00
_cell.angle_beta   90.00
_cell.angle_gamma   90.00
#
_symmetry.space_group_name_H-M   'P 1'
#
loop_
_entity.id
_entity.type
_entity.pdbx_description
1 polymer ?
#
loop_
_entity_poly.entity_id
_entity_poly.type
_entity_poly.pdbx_seq_one_letter_code
_entity_poly.pdbx_strand_id
1 'polypeptide(L)'
;IAQPLNMYFDERGRMWVTQYLQYPFPAGLKIVEYDKYLRAVFDKVPPPPPNHFRGKDKITIHEDTDGDGIFDKHKKFLDGLNMARSVITGRGGAWVLMPPYLLFYPDKNADDIPDSDPEVHLAGFGIEDTHSGANSLRWGPDGWIYGAHGSTCTAEIKGIKFLGQALWRYHPPSKRFEVFAEGGGNTFCLDFDSQGRTFSGTNHGDTRGVHYPQGGCFTKN
;
A
#
# COMPACT_ATOMS: atom_id res chain seq x y z
N ILE A 1 12.61 -8.24 -12.60
CA ILE A 1 11.50 -7.44 -12.08
C ILE A 1 10.56 -7.14 -13.23
N ALA A 2 9.26 -7.36 -13.05
CA ALA A 2 8.23 -7.05 -14.03
C ALA A 2 7.11 -6.23 -13.36
N GLN A 3 6.65 -5.17 -14.03
CA GLN A 3 5.59 -4.27 -13.55
C GLN A 3 5.80 -3.82 -12.09
N PRO A 4 6.94 -3.21 -11.72
CA PRO A 4 7.16 -2.73 -10.37
C PRO A 4 6.20 -1.58 -10.06
N LEU A 5 5.47 -1.66 -8.96
CA LEU A 5 4.56 -0.61 -8.50
C LEU A 5 5.14 0.19 -7.34
N ASN A 6 5.79 -0.50 -6.40
CA ASN A 6 6.37 0.13 -5.21
C ASN A 6 7.73 -0.49 -4.90
N MET A 7 8.65 0.34 -4.45
CA MET A 7 9.97 -0.03 -3.99
C MET A 7 10.20 0.50 -2.58
N TYR A 8 10.85 -0.32 -1.74
CA TYR A 8 11.22 0.01 -0.38
C TYR A 8 12.62 -0.54 -0.09
N PHE A 9 13.45 0.20 0.61
CA PHE A 9 14.75 -0.27 1.09
C PHE A 9 14.66 -0.59 2.58
N ASP A 10 15.04 -1.79 2.96
CA ASP A 10 15.09 -2.20 4.35
C ASP A 10 16.37 -1.71 5.06
N GLU A 11 16.46 -1.97 6.36
CA GLU A 11 17.60 -1.57 7.20
C GLU A 11 18.94 -2.22 6.78
N ARG A 12 18.89 -3.27 5.97
CA ARG A 12 20.07 -3.94 5.39
C ARG A 12 20.45 -3.39 4.02
N GLY A 13 19.75 -2.38 3.51
CA GLY A 13 19.94 -1.83 2.17
C GLY A 13 19.37 -2.69 1.04
N ARG A 14 18.59 -3.72 1.34
CA ARG A 14 17.97 -4.58 0.33
C ARG A 14 16.72 -3.93 -0.23
N MET A 15 16.55 -4.04 -1.53
CA MET A 15 15.39 -3.48 -2.23
C MET A 15 14.24 -4.49 -2.25
N TRP A 16 13.12 -4.11 -1.65
CA TRP A 16 11.86 -4.84 -1.70
C TRP A 16 10.98 -4.26 -2.79
N VAL A 17 10.46 -5.12 -3.67
CA VAL A 17 9.68 -4.70 -4.82
C VAL A 17 8.33 -5.39 -4.83
N THR A 18 7.25 -4.59 -4.85
CA THR A 18 5.91 -5.07 -5.14
C THR A 18 5.72 -5.09 -6.65
N GLN A 19 5.49 -6.26 -7.22
CA GLN A 19 5.25 -6.48 -8.64
C GLN A 19 3.77 -6.69 -8.90
N TYR A 20 3.14 -5.75 -9.63
CA TYR A 20 1.69 -5.62 -9.83
C TYR A 20 1.22 -6.32 -11.11
N LEU A 21 1.43 -7.63 -11.16
CA LEU A 21 1.21 -8.47 -12.35
C LEU A 21 -0.25 -8.84 -12.57
N GLN A 22 -1.10 -8.71 -11.53
CA GLN A 22 -2.54 -9.00 -11.60
C GLN A 22 -3.34 -7.86 -12.22
N TYR A 23 -2.79 -6.64 -12.21
CA TYR A 23 -3.41 -5.48 -12.83
C TYR A 23 -3.92 -5.79 -14.26
N PRO A 24 -5.08 -5.28 -14.72
CA PRO A 24 -5.90 -4.27 -14.02
C PRO A 24 -7.07 -4.80 -13.17
N PHE A 25 -7.36 -6.08 -13.21
CA PHE A 25 -8.54 -6.63 -12.53
C PHE A 25 -8.17 -7.63 -11.44
N PRO A 26 -8.82 -7.53 -10.24
CA PRO A 26 -8.62 -8.51 -9.18
C PRO A 26 -9.04 -9.91 -9.63
N ALA A 27 -8.22 -10.91 -9.28
CA ALA A 27 -8.55 -12.30 -9.52
C ALA A 27 -9.79 -12.72 -8.70
N GLY A 28 -10.64 -13.56 -9.29
CA GLY A 28 -11.79 -14.19 -8.62
C GLY A 28 -12.98 -13.28 -8.34
N LEU A 29 -12.94 -12.02 -8.80
CA LEU A 29 -14.05 -11.08 -8.71
C LEU A 29 -14.66 -10.84 -10.10
N LYS A 30 -15.97 -10.54 -10.12
CA LYS A 30 -16.69 -10.16 -11.32
C LYS A 30 -17.18 -8.73 -11.18
N ILE A 31 -17.02 -7.92 -12.22
CA ILE A 31 -17.66 -6.62 -12.31
C ILE A 31 -19.13 -6.88 -12.64
N VAL A 32 -20.04 -6.43 -11.79
CA VAL A 32 -21.49 -6.59 -11.96
C VAL A 32 -22.14 -5.34 -12.53
N GLU A 33 -21.54 -4.16 -12.27
CA GLU A 33 -21.94 -2.89 -12.87
C GLU A 33 -20.79 -1.88 -12.79
N TYR A 34 -21.00 -0.72 -13.40
CA TYR A 34 -20.20 0.48 -13.17
C TYR A 34 -21.07 1.55 -12.54
N ASP A 35 -20.55 2.20 -11.50
CA ASP A 35 -21.27 3.30 -10.87
C ASP A 35 -21.30 4.56 -11.75
N LYS A 36 -21.99 5.61 -11.29
CA LYS A 36 -22.09 6.88 -12.03
C LYS A 36 -20.76 7.58 -12.32
N TYR A 37 -19.67 7.16 -11.69
CA TYR A 37 -18.31 7.64 -11.91
C TYR A 37 -17.45 6.67 -12.71
N LEU A 38 -18.06 5.64 -13.32
CA LEU A 38 -17.41 4.56 -14.08
C LEU A 38 -16.43 3.72 -13.24
N ARG A 39 -16.65 3.64 -11.94
CA ARG A 39 -15.89 2.77 -11.04
C ARG A 39 -16.52 1.38 -11.01
N ALA A 40 -15.70 0.35 -10.92
CA ALA A 40 -16.17 -1.02 -10.91
C ALA A 40 -16.92 -1.36 -9.60
N VAL A 41 -18.09 -1.96 -9.73
CA VAL A 41 -18.78 -2.61 -8.63
C VAL A 41 -18.56 -4.11 -8.76
N PHE A 42 -17.93 -4.72 -7.78
CA PHE A 42 -17.65 -6.15 -7.77
C PHE A 42 -18.73 -6.95 -7.08
N ASP A 43 -18.88 -8.21 -7.48
CA ASP A 43 -19.89 -9.15 -6.95
C ASP A 43 -19.71 -9.48 -5.46
N LYS A 44 -18.52 -9.25 -4.92
CA LYS A 44 -18.18 -9.52 -3.51
C LYS A 44 -16.88 -8.84 -3.10
N VAL A 45 -16.65 -8.76 -1.79
CA VAL A 45 -15.36 -8.43 -1.20
C VAL A 45 -14.51 -9.70 -1.16
N PRO A 46 -13.26 -9.70 -1.63
CA PRO A 46 -12.41 -10.89 -1.55
C PRO A 46 -12.09 -11.21 -0.09
N PRO A 47 -12.02 -12.48 0.30
CA PRO A 47 -11.53 -12.84 1.62
C PRO A 47 -10.04 -12.52 1.76
N PRO A 48 -9.53 -12.29 2.98
CA PRO A 48 -8.10 -12.11 3.18
C PRO A 48 -7.33 -13.42 3.02
N PRO A 49 -5.99 -13.37 2.81
CA PRO A 49 -5.14 -14.55 2.90
C PRO A 49 -5.33 -15.26 4.26
N PRO A 50 -5.21 -16.59 4.32
CA PRO A 50 -4.78 -17.48 3.23
C PRO A 50 -5.90 -17.84 2.25
N ASN A 51 -7.16 -17.41 2.51
CA ASN A 51 -8.34 -17.82 1.73
C ASN A 51 -8.64 -16.86 0.54
N HIS A 52 -7.70 -15.97 0.22
CA HIS A 52 -7.89 -15.02 -0.89
C HIS A 52 -7.89 -15.71 -2.25
N PHE A 53 -8.50 -15.07 -3.23
CA PHE A 53 -8.36 -15.49 -4.62
C PHE A 53 -6.92 -15.21 -5.08
N ARG A 54 -6.18 -16.29 -5.37
CA ARG A 54 -4.77 -16.16 -5.80
C ARG A 54 -4.68 -15.40 -7.12
N GLY A 55 -3.91 -14.33 -7.11
CA GLY A 55 -3.55 -13.52 -8.27
C GLY A 55 -2.14 -13.83 -8.77
N LYS A 56 -1.56 -12.89 -9.49
CA LYS A 56 -0.24 -13.00 -10.10
C LYS A 56 0.82 -12.15 -9.40
N ASP A 57 0.40 -11.26 -8.48
CA ASP A 57 1.31 -10.33 -7.83
C ASP A 57 2.28 -11.05 -6.90
N LYS A 58 3.43 -10.45 -6.73
CA LYS A 58 4.49 -10.97 -5.86
C LYS A 58 5.30 -9.85 -5.23
N ILE A 59 5.93 -10.20 -4.11
CA ILE A 59 6.93 -9.37 -3.45
C ILE A 59 8.26 -10.07 -3.57
N THR A 60 9.27 -9.34 -4.05
CA THR A 60 10.62 -9.83 -4.23
C THR A 60 11.62 -8.96 -3.50
N ILE A 61 12.70 -9.59 -3.03
CA ILE A 61 13.82 -8.96 -2.34
C ILE A 61 15.03 -9.03 -3.26
N HIS A 62 15.74 -7.94 -3.39
CA HIS A 62 16.93 -7.81 -4.22
C HIS A 62 18.05 -7.28 -3.36
N GLU A 63 19.21 -7.92 -3.43
CA GLU A 63 20.39 -7.63 -2.62
C GLU A 63 21.58 -7.42 -3.55
N ASP A 64 22.34 -6.37 -3.29
CA ASP A 64 23.66 -6.11 -3.85
C ASP A 64 24.66 -6.73 -2.85
N THR A 65 25.27 -7.88 -3.21
CA THR A 65 26.05 -8.66 -2.24
C THR A 65 27.49 -8.23 -2.15
N ASP A 66 28.01 -7.53 -3.14
CA ASP A 66 29.41 -7.08 -3.20
C ASP A 66 29.59 -5.54 -3.16
N GLY A 67 28.47 -4.79 -3.17
CA GLY A 67 28.48 -3.34 -3.01
C GLY A 67 28.84 -2.57 -4.29
N ASP A 68 28.70 -3.20 -5.47
CA ASP A 68 29.04 -2.58 -6.75
C ASP A 68 27.90 -1.74 -7.34
N GLY A 69 26.72 -1.71 -6.69
CA GLY A 69 25.53 -1.01 -7.12
C GLY A 69 24.60 -1.84 -8.01
N ILE A 70 24.93 -3.11 -8.26
CA ILE A 70 24.12 -4.03 -9.04
C ILE A 70 23.49 -5.06 -8.10
N PHE A 71 22.16 -5.16 -8.12
CA PHE A 71 21.47 -6.18 -7.33
C PHE A 71 21.63 -7.55 -8.00
N ASP A 72 22.51 -8.37 -7.47
CA ASP A 72 22.93 -9.67 -8.02
C ASP A 72 22.21 -10.86 -7.39
N LYS A 73 21.62 -10.70 -6.20
CA LYS A 73 20.85 -11.75 -5.53
C LYS A 73 19.37 -11.39 -5.44
N HIS A 74 18.53 -12.35 -5.79
CA HIS A 74 17.09 -12.16 -5.87
C HIS A 74 16.36 -13.27 -5.13
N LYS A 75 15.42 -12.90 -4.27
CA LYS A 75 14.57 -13.82 -3.52
C LYS A 75 13.10 -13.44 -3.67
N LYS A 76 12.23 -14.42 -3.77
CA LYS A 76 10.80 -14.22 -3.67
C LYS A 76 10.39 -14.35 -2.20
N PHE A 77 9.77 -13.30 -1.66
CA PHE A 77 9.19 -13.30 -0.32
C PHE A 77 7.76 -13.84 -0.33
N LEU A 78 6.90 -13.30 -1.20
CA LEU A 78 5.51 -13.73 -1.37
C LEU A 78 5.17 -13.85 -2.86
N ASP A 79 4.22 -14.76 -3.18
CA ASP A 79 3.58 -14.83 -4.49
C ASP A 79 2.07 -15.14 -4.37
N GLY A 80 1.41 -15.10 -5.53
CA GLY A 80 -0.02 -15.36 -5.59
C GLY A 80 -0.87 -14.26 -4.95
N LEU A 81 -0.30 -13.09 -4.69
CA LEU A 81 -1.02 -11.94 -4.15
C LEU A 81 -1.99 -11.38 -5.19
N ASN A 82 -3.02 -10.69 -4.72
CA ASN A 82 -4.11 -10.18 -5.55
C ASN A 82 -4.27 -8.68 -5.35
N MET A 83 -3.74 -7.90 -6.26
CA MET A 83 -3.73 -6.43 -6.21
C MET A 83 -2.88 -5.87 -5.06
N ALA A 84 -1.70 -6.48 -4.80
CA ALA A 84 -0.73 -5.97 -3.84
C ALA A 84 -0.11 -4.66 -4.32
N ARG A 85 -0.06 -3.63 -3.45
CA ARG A 85 0.30 -2.27 -3.84
C ARG A 85 1.56 -1.74 -3.19
N SER A 86 1.88 -2.19 -1.98
CA SER A 86 3.05 -1.70 -1.26
C SER A 86 3.51 -2.68 -0.21
N VAL A 87 4.79 -2.64 0.11
CA VAL A 87 5.43 -3.40 1.18
C VAL A 87 6.40 -2.51 1.95
N ILE A 88 6.43 -2.67 3.26
CA ILE A 88 7.50 -2.16 4.13
C ILE A 88 7.83 -3.23 5.18
N THR A 89 9.04 -3.22 5.71
CA THR A 89 9.46 -4.13 6.77
C THR A 89 9.50 -3.42 8.12
N GLY A 90 9.45 -4.18 9.19
CA GLY A 90 9.58 -3.68 10.56
C GLY A 90 8.71 -4.44 11.55
N ARG A 91 9.06 -4.33 12.83
CA ARG A 91 8.37 -4.99 13.96
C ARG A 91 8.35 -6.51 13.85
N GLY A 92 9.40 -7.12 13.26
CA GLY A 92 9.55 -8.57 13.14
C GLY A 92 8.74 -9.16 11.99
N GLY A 93 8.62 -8.45 10.86
CA GLY A 93 7.96 -8.96 9.67
C GLY A 93 7.75 -7.91 8.59
N ALA A 94 6.89 -8.25 7.63
CA ALA A 94 6.55 -7.38 6.50
C ALA A 94 5.09 -6.95 6.53
N TRP A 95 4.86 -5.67 6.33
CA TRP A 95 3.55 -5.05 6.19
C TRP A 95 3.22 -4.92 4.71
N VAL A 96 2.10 -5.49 4.29
CA VAL A 96 1.68 -5.54 2.90
C VAL A 96 0.33 -4.88 2.74
N LEU A 97 0.26 -3.87 1.90
CA LEU A 97 -0.99 -3.24 1.49
C LEU A 97 -1.54 -3.99 0.28
N MET A 98 -2.57 -4.76 0.50
CA MET A 98 -3.31 -5.50 -0.52
C MET A 98 -4.80 -5.22 -0.34
N PRO A 99 -5.31 -4.11 -0.92
CA PRO A 99 -6.71 -3.76 -0.76
C PRO A 99 -7.66 -4.94 -1.00
N PRO A 100 -8.67 -5.10 -0.14
CA PRO A 100 -9.15 -4.17 0.88
C PRO A 100 -8.41 -4.22 2.23
N TYR A 101 -7.22 -4.83 2.32
CA TYR A 101 -6.55 -5.13 3.58
C TYR A 101 -5.18 -4.46 3.73
N LEU A 102 -4.82 -4.15 4.98
CA LEU A 102 -3.44 -4.02 5.45
C LEU A 102 -3.10 -5.28 6.23
N LEU A 103 -2.10 -6.00 5.76
CA LEU A 103 -1.67 -7.31 6.25
C LEU A 103 -0.30 -7.20 6.93
N PHE A 104 -0.07 -8.02 7.95
CA PHE A 104 1.25 -8.21 8.54
C PHE A 104 1.65 -9.68 8.41
N TYR A 105 2.77 -9.94 7.78
CA TYR A 105 3.41 -11.25 7.66
C TYR A 105 4.54 -11.35 8.66
N PRO A 106 4.40 -12.11 9.76
CA PRO A 106 5.48 -12.32 10.73
C PRO A 106 6.70 -12.99 10.08
N ASP A 107 7.88 -12.52 10.42
CA ASP A 107 9.18 -13.09 10.04
C ASP A 107 10.18 -12.69 11.15
N LYS A 108 10.08 -13.36 12.30
CA LYS A 108 10.81 -12.99 13.52
C LYS A 108 12.28 -13.34 13.48
N ASN A 109 12.61 -14.38 12.73
CA ASN A 109 13.99 -14.83 12.56
C ASN A 109 14.69 -14.13 11.39
N ALA A 110 13.96 -13.32 10.62
CA ALA A 110 14.43 -12.54 9.48
C ALA A 110 15.13 -13.39 8.39
N ASP A 111 14.58 -14.59 8.12
CA ASP A 111 15.06 -15.48 7.06
C ASP A 111 14.36 -15.24 5.71
N ASP A 112 13.47 -14.25 5.66
CA ASP A 112 12.63 -13.86 4.52
C ASP A 112 11.61 -14.94 4.11
N ILE A 113 11.15 -15.70 5.08
CA ILE A 113 10.05 -16.66 4.95
C ILE A 113 9.03 -16.33 6.04
N PRO A 114 7.78 -16.02 5.71
CA PRO A 114 6.77 -15.77 6.74
C PRO A 114 6.61 -16.95 7.71
N ASP A 115 6.63 -16.67 9.01
CA ASP A 115 6.48 -17.68 10.07
C ASP A 115 5.08 -18.29 10.13
N SER A 116 4.07 -17.59 9.60
CA SER A 116 2.67 -17.98 9.63
C SER A 116 1.85 -17.29 8.55
N ASP A 117 0.57 -17.65 8.47
CA ASP A 117 -0.43 -16.86 7.72
C ASP A 117 -0.46 -15.41 8.22
N PRO A 118 -0.80 -14.44 7.36
CA PRO A 118 -0.76 -13.03 7.73
C PRO A 118 -1.87 -12.65 8.72
N GLU A 119 -1.56 -11.67 9.55
CA GLU A 119 -2.51 -11.00 10.40
C GLU A 119 -3.20 -9.87 9.62
N VAL A 120 -4.55 -9.79 9.71
CA VAL A 120 -5.31 -8.67 9.15
C VAL A 120 -5.36 -7.53 10.16
N HIS A 121 -4.68 -6.43 9.87
CA HIS A 121 -4.63 -5.26 10.74
C HIS A 121 -5.70 -4.22 10.42
N LEU A 122 -5.94 -3.96 9.13
CA LEU A 122 -7.01 -3.09 8.65
C LEU A 122 -7.77 -3.77 7.52
N ALA A 123 -9.06 -3.45 7.43
CA ALA A 123 -9.94 -3.84 6.33
C ALA A 123 -10.80 -2.64 5.93
N GLY A 124 -11.22 -2.59 4.67
CA GLY A 124 -12.15 -1.56 4.18
C GLY A 124 -11.55 -0.53 3.23
N PHE A 125 -10.33 -0.75 2.73
CA PHE A 125 -9.84 0.01 1.59
C PHE A 125 -10.62 -0.36 0.33
N GLY A 126 -11.02 0.66 -0.46
CA GLY A 126 -11.74 0.44 -1.70
C GLY A 126 -10.93 -0.27 -2.77
N ILE A 127 -11.62 -1.00 -3.62
CA ILE A 127 -11.06 -1.75 -4.75
C ILE A 127 -11.72 -1.39 -6.08
N GLU A 128 -12.64 -0.44 -6.08
CA GLU A 128 -13.48 -0.03 -7.21
C GLU A 128 -12.69 0.62 -8.36
N ASP A 129 -11.51 1.16 -8.06
CA ASP A 129 -10.57 1.66 -9.07
C ASP A 129 -9.14 1.20 -8.76
N THR A 130 -8.64 0.30 -9.58
CA THR A 130 -7.32 -0.29 -9.39
C THR A 130 -6.16 0.64 -9.74
N HIS A 131 -6.43 1.80 -10.37
CA HIS A 131 -5.42 2.82 -10.67
C HIS A 131 -5.25 3.82 -9.53
N SER A 132 -6.18 3.88 -8.59
CA SER A 132 -6.38 5.03 -7.71
C SER A 132 -6.75 4.64 -6.27
N GLY A 133 -6.33 3.50 -5.79
CA GLY A 133 -6.63 3.07 -4.43
C GLY A 133 -5.53 3.42 -3.43
N ALA A 134 -5.62 2.80 -2.25
CA ALA A 134 -4.60 2.90 -1.23
C ALA A 134 -3.23 2.46 -1.75
N ASN A 135 -2.16 3.18 -1.41
CA ASN A 135 -0.81 2.96 -1.91
C ASN A 135 0.26 3.46 -0.94
N SER A 136 1.53 3.20 -1.25
CA SER A 136 2.73 3.85 -0.70
C SER A 136 2.86 3.83 0.82
N LEU A 137 3.03 2.64 1.39
CA LEU A 137 3.37 2.52 2.81
C LEU A 137 4.74 3.15 3.13
N ARG A 138 4.83 3.85 4.26
CA ARG A 138 6.07 4.36 4.86
C ARG A 138 5.97 4.36 6.38
N TRP A 139 7.08 4.09 7.07
CA TRP A 139 7.19 4.40 8.48
C TRP A 139 7.38 5.89 8.67
N GLY A 140 6.53 6.52 9.47
CA GLY A 140 6.75 7.89 9.93
C GLY A 140 7.76 7.94 11.07
N PRO A 141 8.37 9.11 11.31
CA PRO A 141 9.32 9.31 12.41
C PRO A 141 8.70 9.13 13.80
N ASP A 142 7.38 9.13 13.87
CA ASP A 142 6.57 8.89 15.08
C ASP A 142 6.23 7.42 15.33
N GLY A 143 6.73 6.50 14.48
CA GLY A 143 6.50 5.06 14.59
C GLY A 143 5.13 4.58 14.10
N TRP A 144 4.37 5.45 13.40
CA TRP A 144 3.16 5.08 12.69
C TRP A 144 3.48 4.62 11.27
N ILE A 145 2.65 3.75 10.74
CA ILE A 145 2.62 3.44 9.31
C ILE A 145 1.74 4.48 8.62
N TYR A 146 2.26 5.12 7.60
CA TYR A 146 1.53 6.05 6.75
C TYR A 146 1.26 5.42 5.39
N GLY A 147 0.19 5.85 4.76
CA GLY A 147 -0.15 5.48 3.40
C GLY A 147 -0.90 6.59 2.68
N ALA A 148 -0.80 6.58 1.36
CA ALA A 148 -1.56 7.46 0.49
C ALA A 148 -2.83 6.76 -0.02
N HIS A 149 -3.82 7.54 -0.45
CA HIS A 149 -5.05 7.05 -1.04
C HIS A 149 -5.43 7.92 -2.24
N GLY A 150 -5.50 7.31 -3.40
CA GLY A 150 -5.79 8.00 -4.65
C GLY A 150 -7.24 8.49 -4.75
N SER A 151 -7.57 9.15 -5.87
CA SER A 151 -8.72 10.05 -5.97
C SER A 151 -10.09 9.36 -5.98
N THR A 152 -10.20 8.17 -6.54
CA THR A 152 -11.49 7.59 -6.93
C THR A 152 -11.95 6.41 -6.08
N CYS A 153 -11.09 5.84 -5.25
CA CYS A 153 -11.49 4.80 -4.32
C CYS A 153 -12.05 5.38 -3.02
N THR A 154 -13.06 4.73 -2.48
CA THR A 154 -13.59 4.98 -1.14
C THR A 154 -12.90 4.10 -0.11
N ALA A 155 -13.01 4.45 1.15
CA ALA A 155 -12.63 3.59 2.25
C ALA A 155 -13.58 3.75 3.43
N GLU A 156 -13.79 2.66 4.14
CA GLU A 156 -14.44 2.66 5.46
C GLU A 156 -13.63 1.79 6.40
N ILE A 157 -12.78 2.41 7.21
CA ILE A 157 -11.83 1.72 8.08
C ILE A 157 -12.14 2.08 9.52
N LYS A 158 -12.48 1.07 10.34
CA LYS A 158 -12.84 1.26 11.75
C LYS A 158 -13.93 2.33 11.96
N GLY A 159 -14.91 2.41 11.06
CA GLY A 159 -16.00 3.37 11.09
C GLY A 159 -15.66 4.77 10.55
N ILE A 160 -14.41 5.00 10.13
CA ILE A 160 -14.00 6.25 9.49
C ILE A 160 -14.17 6.10 7.98
N LYS A 161 -15.06 6.92 7.40
CA LYS A 161 -15.32 6.96 5.96
C LYS A 161 -14.58 8.12 5.31
N PHE A 162 -13.93 7.86 4.19
CA PHE A 162 -13.37 8.91 3.34
C PHE A 162 -13.40 8.49 1.87
N LEU A 163 -13.55 9.47 1.00
CA LEU A 163 -13.37 9.33 -0.43
C LEU A 163 -11.97 9.82 -0.74
N GLY A 164 -11.13 8.98 -1.30
CA GLY A 164 -9.81 9.24 -1.85
C GLY A 164 -9.14 10.58 -1.58
N GLN A 165 -8.05 10.87 -2.30
CA GLN A 165 -7.30 12.13 -2.14
C GLN A 165 -6.96 12.37 -0.66
N ALA A 166 -6.31 11.39 -0.05
CA ALA A 166 -6.03 11.45 1.38
C ALA A 166 -4.68 10.79 1.71
N LEU A 167 -4.08 11.25 2.80
CA LEU A 167 -3.09 10.51 3.54
C LEU A 167 -3.71 9.96 4.81
N TRP A 168 -3.40 8.73 5.12
CA TRP A 168 -3.84 8.06 6.34
C TRP A 168 -2.65 7.51 7.11
N ARG A 169 -2.86 7.21 8.39
CA ARG A 169 -1.85 6.55 9.22
C ARG A 169 -2.46 5.51 10.15
N TYR A 170 -1.65 4.53 10.49
CA TYR A 170 -2.00 3.44 11.38
C TYR A 170 -0.89 3.20 12.42
N HIS A 171 -1.26 3.11 13.70
CA HIS A 171 -0.34 2.81 14.79
C HIS A 171 -0.50 1.36 15.24
N PRO A 172 0.42 0.45 14.85
CA PRO A 172 0.26 -0.98 15.12
C PRO A 172 0.07 -1.33 16.60
N PRO A 173 0.85 -0.77 17.55
CA PRO A 173 0.69 -1.15 18.97
C PRO A 173 -0.68 -0.79 19.55
N SER A 174 -1.22 0.39 19.26
CA SER A 174 -2.52 0.83 19.77
C SER A 174 -3.68 0.47 18.86
N LYS A 175 -3.40 -0.06 17.67
CA LYS A 175 -4.40 -0.37 16.61
C LYS A 175 -5.26 0.84 16.21
N ARG A 176 -4.74 2.08 16.39
CA ARG A 176 -5.42 3.31 15.98
C ARG A 176 -5.22 3.56 14.49
N PHE A 177 -6.30 4.00 13.84
CA PHE A 177 -6.29 4.46 12.46
C PHE A 177 -6.78 5.91 12.43
N GLU A 178 -6.16 6.73 11.59
CA GLU A 178 -6.52 8.14 11.42
C GLU A 178 -6.39 8.55 9.94
N VAL A 179 -7.29 9.40 9.46
CA VAL A 179 -7.04 10.19 8.27
C VAL A 179 -6.11 11.33 8.68
N PHE A 180 -4.92 11.38 8.09
CA PHE A 180 -3.88 12.32 8.47
C PHE A 180 -4.09 13.70 7.82
N ALA A 181 -4.42 13.70 6.52
CA ALA A 181 -4.73 14.90 5.73
C ALA A 181 -5.57 14.53 4.51
N GLU A 182 -6.29 15.47 3.94
CA GLU A 182 -7.17 15.25 2.80
C GLU A 182 -6.92 16.24 1.65
N GLY A 183 -7.32 15.85 0.45
CA GLY A 183 -7.29 16.68 -0.76
C GLY A 183 -6.06 16.47 -1.64
N GLY A 184 -5.92 17.31 -2.67
CA GLY A 184 -4.72 17.37 -3.52
C GLY A 184 -4.71 16.47 -4.76
N GLY A 185 -5.81 15.93 -5.22
CA GLY A 185 -5.88 15.12 -6.46
C GLY A 185 -5.58 13.64 -6.27
N ASN A 186 -5.13 12.94 -7.31
CA ASN A 186 -4.81 11.52 -7.21
C ASN A 186 -3.48 11.32 -6.49
N THR A 187 -3.57 11.19 -5.17
CA THR A 187 -2.42 11.11 -4.28
C THR A 187 -1.69 9.77 -4.47
N PHE A 188 -0.44 9.86 -4.88
CA PHE A 188 0.42 8.71 -5.10
C PHE A 188 1.85 9.02 -4.65
N CYS A 189 2.54 8.05 -4.06
CA CYS A 189 3.76 8.21 -3.28
C CYS A 189 3.53 8.98 -1.97
N LEU A 190 4.37 8.69 -1.00
CA LEU A 190 4.45 9.39 0.27
C LEU A 190 5.86 9.25 0.78
N ASP A 191 6.43 10.35 1.28
CA ASP A 191 7.73 10.33 1.93
C ASP A 191 7.86 11.45 2.96
N PHE A 192 8.92 11.40 3.75
CA PHE A 192 9.23 12.38 4.78
C PHE A 192 10.58 13.03 4.50
N ASP A 193 10.69 14.31 4.79
CA ASP A 193 11.99 14.95 4.83
C ASP A 193 12.70 14.74 6.16
N SER A 194 13.93 15.28 6.27
CA SER A 194 14.76 15.16 7.48
C SER A 194 14.15 15.83 8.72
N GLN A 195 13.12 16.65 8.55
CA GLN A 195 12.39 17.31 9.65
C GLN A 195 11.08 16.59 10.00
N GLY A 196 10.80 15.46 9.35
CA GLY A 196 9.57 14.69 9.54
C GLY A 196 8.34 15.29 8.87
N ARG A 197 8.52 16.23 7.93
CA ARG A 197 7.40 16.79 7.17
C ARG A 197 6.98 15.82 6.08
N THR A 198 5.68 15.64 5.93
CA THR A 198 5.07 14.66 5.02
C THR A 198 4.84 15.26 3.65
N PHE A 199 5.33 14.61 2.62
CA PHE A 199 5.12 14.99 1.22
C PHE A 199 4.47 13.85 0.45
N SER A 200 3.62 14.19 -0.51
CA SER A 200 3.05 13.22 -1.45
C SER A 200 2.97 13.79 -2.85
N GLY A 201 3.14 12.91 -3.83
CA GLY A 201 2.88 13.24 -5.23
C GLY A 201 1.39 13.39 -5.49
N THR A 202 1.06 14.18 -6.50
CA THR A 202 -0.32 14.38 -6.95
C THR A 202 -0.35 14.72 -8.45
N ASN A 203 -1.47 14.49 -9.09
CA ASN A 203 -1.73 14.92 -10.45
C ASN A 203 -2.61 16.17 -10.54
N HIS A 204 -2.68 16.95 -9.47
CA HIS A 204 -3.51 18.16 -9.38
C HIS A 204 -2.91 19.32 -10.20
N GLY A 205 -3.43 19.53 -11.42
CA GLY A 205 -3.04 20.64 -12.29
C GLY A 205 -1.52 20.72 -12.50
N ASP A 206 -0.96 21.90 -12.27
CA ASP A 206 0.48 22.17 -12.37
C ASP A 206 1.28 21.73 -11.13
N THR A 207 0.58 21.41 -10.03
CA THR A 207 1.20 20.95 -8.78
C THR A 207 1.54 19.48 -8.89
N ARG A 208 2.82 19.12 -8.72
CA ARG A 208 3.30 17.73 -8.78
C ARG A 208 3.52 17.10 -7.42
N GLY A 209 3.49 17.87 -6.37
CA GLY A 209 3.64 17.40 -5.00
C GLY A 209 3.13 18.43 -4.00
N VAL A 210 2.69 17.95 -2.86
CA VAL A 210 2.13 18.77 -1.79
C VAL A 210 2.76 18.37 -0.46
N HIS A 211 3.08 19.38 0.36
CA HIS A 211 3.37 19.17 1.77
C HIS A 211 2.04 19.04 2.53
N TYR A 212 1.88 17.94 3.25
CA TYR A 212 0.67 17.64 4.01
C TYR A 212 0.93 17.77 5.52
N PRO A 213 0.57 18.89 6.15
CA PRO A 213 0.53 18.96 7.61
C PRO A 213 -0.64 18.11 8.14
N GLN A 214 -0.50 17.61 9.37
CA GLN A 214 -1.58 16.88 10.03
C GLN A 214 -2.85 17.74 10.11
N GLY A 215 -4.00 17.17 9.75
CA GLY A 215 -5.28 17.88 9.69
C GLY A 215 -5.41 18.84 8.49
N GLY A 216 -4.43 18.84 7.58
CA GLY A 216 -4.50 19.64 6.36
C GLY A 216 -5.67 19.19 5.48
N CYS A 217 -6.37 20.18 4.91
CA CYS A 217 -7.47 19.96 3.97
C CYS A 217 -7.25 20.82 2.73
N PHE A 218 -6.98 20.15 1.62
CA PHE A 218 -6.75 20.79 0.32
C PHE A 218 -7.96 20.60 -0.58
N THR A 219 -8.08 21.43 -1.61
CA THR A 219 -9.14 21.27 -2.60
C THR A 219 -9.08 19.88 -3.23
N LYS A 220 -10.19 19.19 -3.25
CA LYS A 220 -10.38 17.94 -4.02
C LYS A 220 -10.84 18.30 -5.42
N ASN A 221 -10.28 17.63 -6.42
CA ASN A 221 -10.67 17.77 -7.84
C ASN A 221 -11.57 16.63 -8.25
#